data_cd53f793897c815190b2c0d3ffc3d467
#
_entry.id   cd53f793897c815190b2c0d3ffc3d467
#
_cell.length_a   1.000
_cell.length_b   1.000
_cell.length_c   1.000
_cell.angle_alpha   90.00
_cell.angle_beta   90.00
_cell.angle_gamma   90.00
#
_symmetry.space_group_name_H-M   'P 1'
#
loop_
_entity.id
_entity.type
_entity.pdbx_description
1 polymer ?
#
loop_
_entity_poly.entity_id
_entity_poly.type
_entity_poly.pdbx_seq_one_letter_code
_entity_poly.pdbx_strand_id
1 'polypeptide(L)'
;MLTTLLVVLSALACACTGGDSTVSKTPTNTIASPSSTPPSPGQPSAPVKPKLPSTKDDCAVNLKDPAVASAIALLPPAPNNEATWNPVPVAGNYNRCAPLSAIIVAADTHEPQPPTRAVFFHLGGVISHGVPDTYGYNAIDLSASTLDTVVLNFSNGIPGLESVVSFRWNGTGVEKVQQAGQ
;
A
#
# COMPACT_ATOMS: atom_id res chain seq x y z
N MET A 1 26.18 -21.87 -44.32
CA MET A 1 26.60 -20.47 -44.20
C MET A 1 26.76 -20.16 -42.72
N LEU A 2 28.01 -19.98 -42.33
CA LEU A 2 28.45 -19.82 -40.93
C LEU A 2 28.59 -18.31 -40.67
N THR A 3 27.80 -17.76 -39.73
CA THR A 3 27.91 -16.33 -39.36
C THR A 3 28.47 -16.24 -37.94
N THR A 4 29.65 -15.72 -37.85
CA THR A 4 30.49 -15.55 -36.66
C THR A 4 29.93 -14.47 -35.75
N LEU A 5 29.75 -14.78 -34.45
CA LEU A 5 29.30 -13.87 -33.38
C LEU A 5 30.52 -13.18 -32.75
N LEU A 6 30.56 -11.86 -32.80
CA LEU A 6 31.59 -11.03 -32.18
C LEU A 6 31.13 -10.64 -30.77
N VAL A 7 31.85 -11.05 -29.74
CA VAL A 7 31.65 -10.69 -28.35
C VAL A 7 32.50 -9.46 -28.03
N VAL A 8 31.89 -8.35 -27.64
CA VAL A 8 32.57 -7.18 -27.11
C VAL A 8 32.38 -7.12 -25.60
N LEU A 9 33.47 -7.31 -24.87
CA LEU A 9 33.55 -7.23 -23.42
C LEU A 9 33.95 -5.79 -23.06
N SER A 10 33.08 -5.02 -22.40
CA SER A 10 33.41 -3.71 -21.83
C SER A 10 33.39 -3.78 -20.33
N ALA A 11 34.57 -3.71 -19.70
CA ALA A 11 34.71 -3.54 -18.25
C ALA A 11 34.72 -2.05 -17.90
N LEU A 12 33.84 -1.61 -17.03
CA LEU A 12 33.93 -0.30 -16.36
C LEU A 12 34.16 -0.53 -14.87
N ALA A 13 35.36 -0.13 -14.43
CA ALA A 13 35.69 0.02 -13.03
C ALA A 13 35.27 1.41 -12.56
N CYS A 14 34.51 1.52 -11.48
CA CYS A 14 34.23 2.79 -10.80
C CYS A 14 34.77 2.74 -9.37
N ALA A 15 35.73 3.66 -9.11
CA ALA A 15 36.39 3.83 -7.82
C ALA A 15 35.50 4.53 -6.80
N CYS A 16 35.52 4.04 -5.56
CA CYS A 16 34.94 4.69 -4.40
C CYS A 16 35.91 5.73 -3.85
N THR A 17 35.47 6.97 -3.74
CA THR A 17 36.12 7.99 -2.88
C THR A 17 35.28 8.21 -1.65
N GLY A 18 35.93 8.09 -0.47
CA GLY A 18 35.32 8.28 0.83
C GLY A 18 34.98 9.77 1.09
N GLY A 19 33.95 10.00 1.85
CA GLY A 19 33.51 11.30 2.35
C GLY A 19 33.37 11.27 3.87
N ASP A 20 33.97 12.28 4.51
CA ASP A 20 34.15 12.50 5.92
C ASP A 20 32.89 12.52 6.79
N SER A 21 33.00 11.95 7.98
CA SER A 21 32.05 12.04 9.07
C SER A 21 32.13 13.38 9.79
N THR A 22 31.08 14.19 9.71
CA THR A 22 30.95 15.36 10.58
C THR A 22 30.15 14.99 11.84
N VAL A 23 30.81 15.11 12.97
CA VAL A 23 30.26 14.93 14.31
C VAL A 23 29.38 16.14 14.66
N SER A 24 28.08 15.91 14.83
CA SER A 24 27.14 16.93 15.31
C SER A 24 27.08 16.92 16.83
N LYS A 25 27.33 18.09 17.42
CA LYS A 25 27.31 18.34 18.88
C LYS A 25 25.88 18.31 19.41
N THR A 26 25.67 17.57 20.48
CA THR A 26 24.45 17.52 21.30
C THR A 26 24.23 18.86 22.03
N PRO A 27 23.06 19.50 21.95
CA PRO A 27 22.73 20.62 22.84
C PRO A 27 22.23 20.06 24.20
N THR A 28 22.85 20.52 25.25
CA THR A 28 22.49 20.27 26.66
C THR A 28 21.20 21.02 26.97
N ASN A 29 20.11 20.31 27.28
CA ASN A 29 18.88 20.91 27.78
C ASN A 29 19.02 21.20 29.28
N THR A 30 19.05 22.48 29.62
CA THR A 30 18.92 22.97 31.00
C THR A 30 17.48 22.84 31.45
N ILE A 31 17.25 22.05 32.50
CA ILE A 31 15.95 21.86 33.14
C ILE A 31 15.66 23.11 34.01
N ALA A 32 14.65 23.89 33.59
CA ALA A 32 14.07 24.92 34.46
C ALA A 32 12.89 24.32 35.23
N SER A 33 12.95 24.42 36.54
CA SER A 33 11.95 23.99 37.51
C SER A 33 10.65 24.81 37.36
N PRO A 34 9.46 24.20 37.29
CA PRO A 34 8.20 24.99 37.26
C PRO A 34 7.82 25.47 38.65
N SER A 35 7.74 26.80 38.80
CA SER A 35 7.15 27.45 39.96
C SER A 35 5.63 27.28 39.94
N SER A 36 5.05 26.67 40.97
CA SER A 36 3.64 26.48 41.15
C SER A 36 2.95 27.73 41.64
N THR A 37 2.13 28.35 40.77
CA THR A 37 1.20 29.44 41.15
C THR A 37 -0.20 28.87 41.30
N PRO A 38 -1.00 29.19 42.36
CA PRO A 38 -2.33 28.63 42.55
C PRO A 38 -3.33 29.21 41.54
N PRO A 39 -4.38 28.44 41.17
CA PRO A 39 -5.32 28.85 40.12
C PRO A 39 -6.27 29.96 40.61
N SER A 40 -6.42 31.01 39.80
CA SER A 40 -7.41 32.07 39.92
C SER A 40 -8.77 31.57 39.41
N PRO A 41 -9.91 31.85 40.11
CA PRO A 41 -11.22 31.42 39.64
C PRO A 41 -11.74 32.34 38.54
N GLY A 42 -12.09 31.76 37.38
CA GLY A 42 -12.86 32.47 36.36
C GLY A 42 -12.29 32.50 34.93
N GLN A 43 -11.54 31.49 34.50
CA GLN A 43 -11.11 31.47 33.11
C GLN A 43 -12.01 30.56 32.26
N PRO A 44 -12.56 31.04 31.12
CA PRO A 44 -13.37 30.20 30.22
C PRO A 44 -12.54 29.00 29.72
N SER A 45 -13.14 27.82 29.73
CA SER A 45 -12.52 26.58 29.24
C SER A 45 -12.00 26.77 27.82
N ALA A 46 -10.70 26.59 27.64
CA ALA A 46 -10.07 26.58 26.33
C ALA A 46 -10.71 25.49 25.44
N PRO A 47 -10.84 25.73 24.12
CA PRO A 47 -11.36 24.74 23.20
C PRO A 47 -10.51 23.45 23.29
N VAL A 48 -11.18 22.33 23.50
CA VAL A 48 -10.55 21.00 23.50
C VAL A 48 -9.92 20.82 22.12
N LYS A 49 -8.58 20.90 22.03
CA LYS A 49 -7.87 20.51 20.82
C LYS A 49 -8.25 19.08 20.48
N PRO A 50 -8.65 18.79 19.23
CA PRO A 50 -8.84 17.42 18.79
C PRO A 50 -7.58 16.61 19.12
N LYS A 51 -7.73 15.49 19.80
CA LYS A 51 -6.63 14.57 20.09
C LYS A 51 -6.09 14.08 18.73
N LEU A 52 -4.87 14.48 18.41
CA LEU A 52 -4.18 13.96 17.24
C LEU A 52 -4.14 12.43 17.38
N PRO A 53 -4.57 11.65 16.37
CA PRO A 53 -4.50 10.20 16.43
C PRO A 53 -3.07 9.76 16.75
N SER A 54 -2.94 8.70 17.53
CA SER A 54 -1.64 8.14 17.91
C SER A 54 -1.00 7.54 16.66
N THR A 55 0.17 7.99 16.28
CA THR A 55 0.89 7.60 15.04
C THR A 55 1.08 6.07 14.85
N LYS A 56 0.89 5.28 15.90
CA LYS A 56 0.98 3.82 15.86
C LYS A 56 -0.30 3.16 15.34
N ASP A 57 -1.46 3.77 15.55
CA ASP A 57 -2.75 3.25 15.10
C ASP A 57 -3.02 3.58 13.62
N ASP A 58 -2.43 4.67 13.11
CA ASP A 58 -2.61 5.11 11.72
C ASP A 58 -1.96 4.15 10.70
N CYS A 59 -0.95 3.38 11.11
CA CYS A 59 -0.26 2.40 10.26
C CYS A 59 -0.76 0.96 10.44
N ALA A 60 -1.84 0.76 11.16
CA ALA A 60 -2.50 -0.53 11.24
C ALA A 60 -3.32 -0.82 9.98
N VAL A 61 -3.48 -2.11 9.65
CA VAL A 61 -4.40 -2.52 8.59
C VAL A 61 -5.82 -2.16 8.99
N ASN A 62 -6.51 -1.36 8.17
CA ASN A 62 -7.86 -0.87 8.46
C ASN A 62 -8.75 -0.85 7.21
N LEU A 63 -9.46 -1.92 6.95
CA LEU A 63 -10.39 -2.02 5.81
C LEU A 63 -11.66 -1.16 5.97
N LYS A 64 -11.91 -0.60 7.15
CA LYS A 64 -13.04 0.29 7.44
C LYS A 64 -12.68 1.77 7.31
N ASP A 65 -11.47 2.06 6.82
CA ASP A 65 -11.04 3.43 6.61
C ASP A 65 -11.96 4.16 5.60
N PRO A 66 -12.35 5.42 5.85
CA PRO A 66 -13.15 6.19 4.89
C PRO A 66 -12.53 6.30 3.49
N ALA A 67 -11.19 6.27 3.37
CA ALA A 67 -10.51 6.27 2.08
C ALA A 67 -10.80 5.00 1.27
N VAL A 68 -10.98 3.86 1.93
CA VAL A 68 -11.37 2.59 1.29
C VAL A 68 -12.77 2.71 0.68
N ALA A 69 -13.75 3.17 1.47
CA ALA A 69 -15.12 3.36 0.99
C ALA A 69 -15.17 4.37 -0.18
N SER A 70 -14.43 5.47 -0.08
CA SER A 70 -14.34 6.48 -1.15
C SER A 70 -13.73 5.91 -2.42
N ALA A 71 -12.68 5.08 -2.31
CA ALA A 71 -12.06 4.43 -3.46
C ALA A 71 -13.02 3.47 -4.17
N ILE A 72 -13.79 2.67 -3.41
CA ILE A 72 -14.79 1.75 -3.98
C ILE A 72 -15.88 2.53 -4.72
N ALA A 73 -16.36 3.62 -4.16
CA ALA A 73 -17.40 4.46 -4.77
C ALA A 73 -16.96 5.11 -6.10
N LEU A 74 -15.66 5.25 -6.35
CA LEU A 74 -15.10 5.82 -7.57
C LEU A 74 -14.83 4.76 -8.66
N LEU A 75 -15.03 3.48 -8.37
CA LEU A 75 -14.79 2.42 -9.35
C LEU A 75 -15.86 2.47 -10.46
N PRO A 76 -15.47 2.23 -11.71
CA PRO A 76 -16.44 2.00 -12.77
C PRO A 76 -17.26 0.73 -12.46
N PRO A 77 -18.48 0.60 -13.00
CA PRO A 77 -19.29 -0.60 -12.83
C PRO A 77 -18.50 -1.89 -13.16
N ALA A 78 -18.90 -2.99 -12.53
CA ALA A 78 -18.26 -4.28 -12.78
C ALA A 78 -18.49 -4.71 -14.24
N PRO A 79 -17.49 -5.34 -14.89
CA PRO A 79 -17.63 -5.81 -16.26
C PRO A 79 -18.75 -6.85 -16.40
N ASN A 80 -19.39 -6.85 -17.56
CA ASN A 80 -20.42 -7.79 -18.03
C ASN A 80 -21.83 -7.66 -17.43
N ASN A 81 -22.01 -7.04 -16.28
CA ASN A 81 -23.34 -6.94 -15.64
C ASN A 81 -23.68 -5.51 -15.16
N GLU A 82 -22.82 -4.54 -15.38
CA GLU A 82 -22.98 -3.15 -14.91
C GLU A 82 -23.29 -3.04 -13.40
N ALA A 83 -23.04 -4.09 -12.63
CA ALA A 83 -23.27 -4.12 -11.20
C ALA A 83 -22.35 -3.15 -10.46
N THR A 84 -22.83 -2.61 -9.37
CA THR A 84 -22.00 -1.86 -8.43
C THR A 84 -21.07 -2.78 -7.66
N TRP A 85 -20.07 -2.20 -7.02
CA TRP A 85 -19.17 -2.94 -6.14
C TRP A 85 -19.73 -2.97 -4.72
N ASN A 86 -19.55 -4.09 -4.03
CA ASN A 86 -19.89 -4.18 -2.63
C ASN A 86 -19.02 -3.17 -1.83
N PRO A 87 -19.63 -2.31 -1.00
CA PRO A 87 -18.88 -1.30 -0.24
C PRO A 87 -17.95 -1.91 0.83
N VAL A 88 -18.09 -3.20 1.12
CA VAL A 88 -17.25 -3.91 2.10
C VAL A 88 -16.24 -4.78 1.32
N PRO A 89 -14.94 -4.53 1.45
CA PRO A 89 -13.91 -5.37 0.84
C PRO A 89 -13.98 -6.82 1.35
N VAL A 90 -13.77 -7.79 0.47
CA VAL A 90 -13.71 -9.22 0.84
C VAL A 90 -12.35 -9.60 1.41
N ALA A 91 -11.29 -8.88 1.05
CA ALA A 91 -9.93 -9.05 1.58
C ALA A 91 -9.15 -7.74 1.45
N GLY A 92 -8.04 -7.60 2.19
CA GLY A 92 -7.18 -6.43 2.04
C GLY A 92 -6.07 -6.37 3.08
N ASN A 93 -5.05 -5.57 2.75
CA ASN A 93 -3.99 -5.15 3.65
C ASN A 93 -3.84 -3.62 3.69
N TYR A 94 -4.94 -2.89 3.41
CA TYR A 94 -4.92 -1.43 3.38
C TYR A 94 -4.28 -0.84 4.63
N ASN A 95 -3.28 0.01 4.39
CA ASN A 95 -2.47 0.65 5.42
C ASN A 95 -2.05 2.04 4.93
N ARG A 96 -2.34 3.08 5.71
CA ARG A 96 -2.02 4.47 5.34
C ARG A 96 -0.53 4.77 5.22
N CYS A 97 0.32 3.96 5.83
CA CYS A 97 1.77 4.17 5.84
C CYS A 97 2.52 3.29 4.83
N ALA A 98 1.84 2.32 4.23
CA ALA A 98 2.49 1.41 3.30
C ALA A 98 2.72 2.08 1.93
N PRO A 99 3.92 1.98 1.34
CA PRO A 99 4.17 2.37 -0.04
C PRO A 99 3.23 1.68 -1.03
N LEU A 100 2.80 0.44 -0.75
CA LEU A 100 1.77 -0.24 -1.51
C LEU A 100 0.89 -1.08 -0.58
N SER A 101 -0.40 -0.89 -0.70
CA SER A 101 -1.42 -1.75 -0.09
C SER A 101 -2.58 -1.96 -1.05
N ALA A 102 -3.43 -2.95 -0.78
CA ALA A 102 -4.56 -3.25 -1.64
C ALA A 102 -5.78 -3.72 -0.85
N ILE A 103 -6.93 -3.62 -1.51
CA ILE A 103 -8.17 -4.28 -1.11
C ILE A 103 -8.67 -5.11 -2.30
N ILE A 104 -9.47 -6.13 -2.02
CA ILE A 104 -10.23 -6.85 -3.03
C ILE A 104 -11.70 -6.56 -2.79
N VAL A 105 -12.38 -6.13 -3.85
CA VAL A 105 -13.82 -5.91 -3.87
C VAL A 105 -14.50 -6.93 -4.76
N ALA A 106 -15.71 -7.30 -4.41
CA ALA A 106 -16.59 -8.15 -5.22
C ALA A 106 -17.75 -7.33 -5.77
N ALA A 107 -18.22 -7.66 -6.95
CA ALA A 107 -19.43 -7.07 -7.49
C ALA A 107 -20.64 -7.44 -6.61
N ASP A 108 -21.56 -6.49 -6.43
CA ASP A 108 -22.80 -6.70 -5.67
C ASP A 108 -23.82 -7.41 -6.55
N THR A 109 -23.64 -8.72 -6.65
CA THR A 109 -24.50 -9.63 -7.44
C THR A 109 -24.91 -10.83 -6.59
N HIS A 110 -25.93 -11.57 -7.07
CA HIS A 110 -26.36 -12.82 -6.45
C HIS A 110 -25.63 -14.04 -7.00
N GLU A 111 -24.59 -13.84 -7.79
CA GLU A 111 -23.80 -14.94 -8.36
C GLU A 111 -22.96 -15.64 -7.30
N PRO A 112 -22.82 -16.98 -7.37
CA PRO A 112 -21.97 -17.73 -6.42
C PRO A 112 -20.49 -17.32 -6.49
N GLN A 113 -20.03 -16.82 -7.63
CA GLN A 113 -18.68 -16.33 -7.88
C GLN A 113 -18.77 -14.96 -8.58
N PRO A 114 -19.02 -13.89 -7.81
CA PRO A 114 -19.12 -12.57 -8.40
C PRO A 114 -17.78 -12.10 -8.97
N PRO A 115 -17.78 -11.28 -10.01
CA PRO A 115 -16.56 -10.61 -10.46
C PRO A 115 -15.85 -9.90 -9.31
N THR A 116 -14.53 -10.02 -9.28
CA THR A 116 -13.69 -9.39 -8.26
C THR A 116 -12.68 -8.44 -8.90
N ARG A 117 -12.19 -7.49 -8.10
CA ARG A 117 -11.15 -6.56 -8.52
C ARG A 117 -10.27 -6.19 -7.35
N ALA A 118 -8.96 -6.11 -7.58
CA ALA A 118 -8.06 -5.49 -6.62
C ALA A 118 -7.95 -3.97 -6.87
N VAL A 119 -7.90 -3.19 -5.79
CA VAL A 119 -7.71 -1.74 -5.80
C VAL A 119 -6.46 -1.44 -5.00
N PHE A 120 -5.51 -0.73 -5.59
CA PHE A 120 -4.24 -0.39 -4.96
C PHE A 120 -4.23 1.00 -4.35
N PHE A 121 -3.44 1.14 -3.27
CA PHE A 121 -3.24 2.39 -2.56
C PHE A 121 -1.75 2.63 -2.34
N HIS A 122 -1.34 3.89 -2.44
CA HIS A 122 -0.03 4.38 -2.08
C HIS A 122 -0.17 5.36 -0.91
N LEU A 123 0.46 5.05 0.23
CA LEU A 123 0.41 5.88 1.45
C LEU A 123 -1.03 6.31 1.79
N GLY A 124 -1.99 5.37 1.70
CA GLY A 124 -3.40 5.59 1.97
C GLY A 124 -4.22 6.24 0.84
N GLY A 125 -3.61 6.78 -0.19
CA GLY A 125 -4.28 7.32 -1.37
C GLY A 125 -4.52 6.25 -2.42
N VAL A 126 -5.72 6.24 -3.06
CA VAL A 126 -6.03 5.32 -4.16
C VAL A 126 -5.18 5.63 -5.39
N ILE A 127 -4.63 4.58 -6.02
CA ILE A 127 -3.88 4.68 -7.27
C ILE A 127 -4.88 4.48 -8.42
N SER A 128 -5.23 5.56 -9.12
CA SER A 128 -6.24 5.54 -10.19
C SER A 128 -5.67 5.35 -11.59
N HIS A 129 -4.35 5.52 -11.77
CA HIS A 129 -3.68 5.47 -13.07
C HIS A 129 -2.41 4.63 -13.00
N GLY A 130 -2.00 4.04 -14.13
CA GLY A 130 -0.76 3.27 -14.20
C GLY A 130 -0.79 1.98 -13.41
N VAL A 131 -1.99 1.45 -13.15
CA VAL A 131 -2.18 0.16 -12.49
C VAL A 131 -2.45 -0.90 -13.56
N PRO A 132 -1.75 -2.04 -13.53
CA PRO A 132 -2.08 -3.18 -14.39
C PRO A 132 -3.52 -3.65 -14.18
N ASP A 133 -4.05 -4.45 -15.10
CA ASP A 133 -5.36 -5.05 -14.96
C ASP A 133 -5.41 -5.92 -13.69
N THR A 134 -6.45 -5.70 -12.88
CA THR A 134 -6.62 -6.29 -11.56
C THR A 134 -7.93 -7.07 -11.39
N TYR A 135 -8.64 -7.34 -12.46
CA TYR A 135 -9.86 -8.13 -12.42
C TYR A 135 -9.55 -9.61 -12.15
N GLY A 136 -10.44 -10.28 -11.43
CA GLY A 136 -10.41 -11.71 -11.17
C GLY A 136 -9.57 -12.13 -9.97
N TYR A 137 -8.74 -11.26 -9.40
CA TYR A 137 -8.04 -11.57 -8.16
C TYR A 137 -9.03 -11.63 -6.99
N ASN A 138 -9.01 -12.72 -6.24
CA ASN A 138 -9.99 -13.00 -5.19
C ASN A 138 -9.39 -13.21 -3.80
N ALA A 139 -8.06 -13.23 -3.66
CA ALA A 139 -7.37 -13.26 -2.37
C ALA A 139 -6.05 -12.47 -2.38
N ILE A 140 -5.60 -12.09 -1.17
CA ILE A 140 -4.27 -11.50 -0.93
C ILE A 140 -3.50 -12.48 -0.06
N ASP A 141 -2.29 -12.84 -0.49
CA ASP A 141 -1.34 -13.57 0.36
C ASP A 141 -0.65 -12.57 1.28
N LEU A 142 -1.14 -12.48 2.52
CA LEU A 142 -0.58 -11.58 3.53
C LEU A 142 0.81 -12.02 4.00
N SER A 143 1.13 -13.30 3.89
CA SER A 143 2.43 -13.84 4.32
C SER A 143 3.54 -13.54 3.33
N ALA A 144 3.22 -13.49 2.06
CA ALA A 144 4.14 -13.16 0.97
C ALA A 144 4.17 -11.65 0.64
N SER A 145 3.20 -10.89 1.13
CA SER A 145 3.14 -9.43 0.93
C SER A 145 4.06 -8.69 1.89
N THR A 146 4.60 -7.55 1.44
CA THR A 146 5.44 -6.65 2.23
C THR A 146 4.84 -5.24 2.26
N LEU A 147 5.57 -4.24 2.78
CA LEU A 147 5.09 -2.85 2.78
C LEU A 147 5.03 -2.23 1.38
N ASP A 148 5.83 -2.70 0.43
CA ASP A 148 5.93 -2.17 -0.94
C ASP A 148 5.46 -3.16 -2.01
N THR A 149 5.12 -4.40 -1.61
CA THR A 149 4.74 -5.49 -2.51
C THR A 149 3.46 -6.15 -2.01
N VAL A 150 2.49 -6.28 -2.90
CA VAL A 150 1.23 -7.01 -2.66
C VAL A 150 1.21 -8.25 -3.53
N VAL A 151 0.96 -9.40 -2.90
CA VAL A 151 0.81 -10.67 -3.59
C VAL A 151 -0.67 -11.03 -3.68
N LEU A 152 -1.16 -11.12 -4.91
CA LEU A 152 -2.56 -11.44 -5.22
C LEU A 152 -2.68 -12.86 -5.75
N ASN A 153 -3.75 -13.52 -5.34
CA ASN A 153 -4.11 -14.85 -5.83
C ASN A 153 -5.34 -14.76 -6.72
N PHE A 154 -5.29 -15.45 -7.82
CA PHE A 154 -6.42 -15.73 -8.68
C PHE A 154 -6.73 -17.23 -8.58
N SER A 155 -7.95 -17.57 -8.20
CA SER A 155 -8.46 -18.94 -8.21
C SER A 155 -9.79 -18.97 -8.93
N ASN A 156 -9.92 -19.88 -9.88
CA ASN A 156 -11.18 -20.16 -10.59
C ASN A 156 -12.01 -21.26 -9.92
N GLY A 157 -11.65 -21.64 -8.69
CA GLY A 157 -12.31 -22.71 -7.95
C GLY A 157 -11.89 -24.14 -8.35
N ILE A 158 -10.95 -24.30 -9.27
CA ILE A 158 -10.39 -25.61 -9.64
C ILE A 158 -9.08 -25.80 -8.86
N PRO A 159 -8.98 -26.80 -7.96
CA PRO A 159 -7.77 -27.08 -7.21
C PRO A 159 -6.55 -27.27 -8.14
N GLY A 160 -5.44 -26.61 -7.82
CA GLY A 160 -4.21 -26.70 -8.61
C GLY A 160 -4.15 -25.74 -9.83
N LEU A 161 -5.20 -24.99 -10.11
CA LEU A 161 -5.21 -23.92 -11.13
C LEU A 161 -5.27 -22.54 -10.49
N GLU A 162 -4.41 -22.32 -9.51
CA GLU A 162 -4.24 -21.01 -8.87
C GLU A 162 -3.07 -20.26 -9.50
N SER A 163 -3.25 -18.99 -9.71
CA SER A 163 -2.19 -18.09 -10.17
C SER A 163 -1.84 -17.11 -9.08
N VAL A 164 -0.55 -16.96 -8.80
CA VAL A 164 -0.03 -16.01 -7.82
C VAL A 164 0.73 -14.93 -8.57
N VAL A 165 0.41 -13.68 -8.30
CA VAL A 165 1.02 -12.53 -8.97
C VAL A 165 1.44 -11.50 -7.94
N SER A 166 2.69 -11.07 -8.01
CA SER A 166 3.22 -10.01 -7.18
C SER A 166 3.13 -8.66 -7.89
N PHE A 167 2.71 -7.64 -7.15
CA PHE A 167 2.68 -6.26 -7.58
C PHE A 167 3.55 -5.44 -6.64
N ARG A 168 4.40 -4.58 -7.18
CA ARG A 168 5.32 -3.78 -6.38
C ARG A 168 5.22 -2.31 -6.74
N TRP A 169 5.39 -1.45 -5.74
CA TRP A 169 5.60 -0.02 -5.92
C TRP A 169 7.05 0.25 -6.35
N ASN A 170 7.24 0.84 -7.53
CA ASN A 170 8.57 1.12 -8.09
C ASN A 170 9.06 2.57 -7.86
N GLY A 171 8.33 3.34 -7.04
CA GLY A 171 8.60 4.76 -6.77
C GLY A 171 7.71 5.72 -7.57
N THR A 172 7.09 5.28 -8.66
CA THR A 172 6.23 6.11 -9.51
C THR A 172 4.88 5.47 -9.83
N GLY A 173 4.79 4.15 -9.74
CA GLY A 173 3.59 3.40 -10.07
C GLY A 173 3.66 1.96 -9.60
N VAL A 174 2.63 1.20 -9.95
CA VAL A 174 2.53 -0.24 -9.65
C VAL A 174 3.03 -1.04 -10.84
N GLU A 175 4.00 -1.90 -10.61
CA GLU A 175 4.50 -2.85 -11.60
C GLU A 175 4.13 -4.29 -11.23
N LYS A 176 3.79 -5.09 -12.25
CA LYS A 176 3.62 -6.52 -12.10
C LYS A 176 4.99 -7.19 -12.10
N VAL A 177 5.34 -7.83 -10.99
CA VAL A 177 6.60 -8.58 -10.86
C VAL A 177 6.34 -10.00 -11.35
N GLN A 178 6.97 -10.38 -12.47
CA GLN A 178 6.95 -11.78 -12.89
C GLN A 178 7.81 -12.59 -11.92
N GLN A 179 7.22 -13.57 -11.25
CA GLN A 179 8.01 -14.59 -10.61
C GLN A 179 8.72 -15.37 -11.72
N ALA A 180 10.05 -15.31 -11.71
CA ALA A 180 10.85 -16.20 -12.56
C ALA A 180 10.39 -17.62 -12.24
N GLY A 181 9.90 -18.35 -13.26
CA GLY A 181 9.16 -19.58 -13.11
C GLY A 181 9.89 -20.60 -12.23
N GLN A 182 9.07 -21.22 -11.37
CA GLN A 182 9.42 -22.50 -10.79
C GLN A 182 9.17 -23.59 -11.82
#